data_a813859987554127aec7995426fbb5c1
#
_entry.id   a813859987554127aec7995426fbb5c1
#
_cell.length_a   1.000
_cell.length_b   1.000
_cell.length_c   1.000
_cell.angle_alpha   90.00
_cell.angle_beta   90.00
_cell.angle_gamma   90.00
#
_symmetry.space_group_name_H-M   'P 1'
#
loop_
_entity.id
_entity.type
_entity.pdbx_description
1 polymer ?
#
loop_
_entity_poly.entity_id
_entity_poly.type
_entity_poly.pdbx_seq_one_letter_code
_entity_poly.pdbx_strand_id
1 'polypeptide(L)'
;HQDDTFYGITWDWDLNRSDTYELVGDFPAVMGFDLGGIEMADSKNLDSVPFERIRQEIIRQHERGGIVTISWHPRNPLLGSTAWIASDTTAYNQAVDALGKLRQNEMISQLPNPKHTVRSILPGGKKHELYNIWVKRVSDFLVSLKDNKGNQIPLIFRPWHENNGSWFWWGQDNCSDEEFHALWNYTQDCINAVPIASSTLKDYLVWSYSPNLSGAWTEAEWLVRYPGDDR
;
A
#
# COMPACT_ATOMS: atom_id res chain seq x y z
N HIS A 1 8.20 4.05 12.59
CA HIS A 1 7.16 5.05 12.65
C HIS A 1 7.04 5.58 14.07
N GLN A 2 7.13 6.89 14.22
CA GLN A 2 7.01 7.56 15.51
C GLN A 2 5.55 7.94 15.72
N ASP A 3 4.94 7.46 16.75
CA ASP A 3 3.56 7.74 17.05
C ASP A 3 3.39 8.02 18.55
N ASP A 4 3.26 9.25 18.91
CA ASP A 4 2.94 9.65 20.27
C ASP A 4 1.50 10.14 20.44
N THR A 5 0.65 9.96 19.43
CA THR A 5 -0.80 10.16 19.56
C THR A 5 -1.40 9.31 20.64
N PHE A 6 -0.72 8.26 21.03
CA PHE A 6 -1.12 7.38 22.12
C PHE A 6 -1.51 8.13 23.41
N TYR A 7 -0.93 9.28 23.66
CA TYR A 7 -1.23 10.10 24.84
C TYR A 7 -2.00 11.39 24.53
N GLY A 8 -2.45 11.58 23.28
CA GLY A 8 -3.19 12.78 22.90
C GLY A 8 -2.37 14.06 22.96
N ILE A 9 -1.05 13.97 22.82
CA ILE A 9 -0.10 15.08 22.88
C ILE A 9 0.35 15.43 21.45
N THR A 10 1.11 16.49 21.29
CA THR A 10 1.73 16.91 20.03
C THR A 10 2.56 15.78 19.42
N TRP A 11 2.45 15.59 18.11
CA TRP A 11 3.21 14.58 17.37
C TRP A 11 4.72 14.80 17.54
N ASP A 12 5.46 13.73 17.87
CA ASP A 12 6.91 13.79 18.07
C ASP A 12 7.67 14.30 16.85
N TRP A 13 7.22 13.96 15.65
CA TRP A 13 7.84 14.44 14.43
C TRP A 13 7.70 15.97 14.23
N ASP A 14 6.71 16.64 14.83
CA ASP A 14 6.62 18.11 14.86
C ASP A 14 7.70 18.70 15.77
N LEU A 15 8.05 17.99 16.83
CA LEU A 15 9.09 18.37 17.78
C LEU A 15 10.50 17.96 17.33
N ASN A 16 10.63 17.33 16.17
CA ASN A 16 11.89 16.81 15.66
C ASN A 16 12.55 15.75 16.60
N ARG A 17 11.74 14.94 17.25
CA ARG A 17 12.15 13.87 18.17
C ARG A 17 12.21 12.53 17.44
N SER A 18 12.83 11.56 18.09
CA SER A 18 12.81 10.15 17.72
C SER A 18 12.84 9.31 19.00
N ASP A 19 11.81 8.52 19.25
CA ASP A 19 11.76 7.62 20.42
C ASP A 19 12.93 6.63 20.42
N THR A 20 13.29 6.10 19.26
CA THR A 20 14.45 5.22 19.13
C THR A 20 15.73 5.94 19.53
N TYR A 21 15.95 7.15 19.01
CA TYR A 21 17.13 7.93 19.35
C TYR A 21 17.18 8.29 20.86
N GLU A 22 16.05 8.68 21.44
CA GLU A 22 15.96 9.00 22.86
C GLU A 22 16.25 7.79 23.74
N LEU A 23 15.87 6.58 23.28
CA LEU A 23 16.04 5.36 24.06
C LEU A 23 17.45 4.77 23.98
N VAL A 24 18.08 4.81 22.80
CA VAL A 24 19.33 4.09 22.52
C VAL A 24 20.48 5.00 22.06
N GLY A 25 20.24 6.29 21.85
CA GLY A 25 21.25 7.27 21.41
C GLY A 25 21.58 7.16 19.92
N ASP A 26 20.79 6.44 19.12
CA ASP A 26 21.01 6.28 17.68
C ASP A 26 19.67 6.12 16.94
N PHE A 27 19.66 6.37 15.63
CA PHE A 27 18.51 6.17 14.77
C PHE A 27 18.42 4.73 14.27
N PRO A 28 17.20 4.22 13.95
CA PRO A 28 17.06 2.87 13.39
C PRO A 28 17.77 2.78 12.04
N ALA A 29 18.46 1.66 11.79
CA ALA A 29 19.12 1.40 10.51
C ALA A 29 18.12 1.33 9.34
N VAL A 30 16.90 0.85 9.60
CA VAL A 30 15.80 0.78 8.64
C VAL A 30 14.60 1.55 9.19
N MET A 31 14.07 2.48 8.40
CA MET A 31 12.90 3.28 8.77
C MET A 31 11.77 3.05 7.78
N GLY A 32 10.57 2.74 8.31
CA GLY A 32 9.37 2.44 7.53
C GLY A 32 8.40 3.62 7.47
N PHE A 33 7.77 3.78 6.30
CA PHE A 33 6.72 4.78 6.05
C PHE A 33 5.56 4.15 5.31
N ASP A 34 4.37 4.77 5.38
CA ASP A 34 3.19 4.32 4.63
C ASP A 34 2.60 5.45 3.78
N LEU A 35 2.16 5.10 2.57
CA LEU A 35 1.58 6.02 1.60
C LEU A 35 0.05 5.96 1.52
N GLY A 36 -0.64 5.20 2.39
CA GLY A 36 -2.11 5.16 2.36
C GLY A 36 -2.74 6.55 2.44
N GLY A 37 -3.65 6.87 1.52
CA GLY A 37 -4.25 8.20 1.36
C GLY A 37 -3.66 9.02 0.21
N ILE A 38 -2.43 8.75 -0.24
CA ILE A 38 -1.82 9.47 -1.36
C ILE A 38 -2.62 9.29 -2.66
N GLU A 39 -3.21 8.12 -2.82
CA GLU A 39 -4.07 7.79 -3.95
C GLU A 39 -5.32 8.67 -4.04
N MET A 40 -5.75 9.24 -2.93
CA MET A 40 -6.87 10.17 -2.85
C MET A 40 -6.45 11.64 -3.06
N ALA A 41 -5.16 11.90 -3.21
CA ALA A 41 -4.55 13.23 -3.16
C ALA A 41 -4.75 13.93 -1.81
N ASP A 42 -4.85 13.16 -0.73
CA ASP A 42 -4.87 13.68 0.63
C ASP A 42 -3.51 14.35 0.94
N SER A 43 -3.51 15.32 1.83
CA SER A 43 -2.27 15.98 2.28
C SER A 43 -1.54 15.18 3.37
N LYS A 44 -2.21 14.19 3.95
CA LYS A 44 -1.73 13.34 5.05
C LYS A 44 -2.00 11.87 4.73
N ASN A 45 -1.15 11.00 5.26
CA ASN A 45 -1.40 9.57 5.16
C ASN A 45 -2.52 9.12 6.12
N LEU A 46 -2.83 7.82 6.10
CA LEU A 46 -3.89 7.23 6.94
C LEU A 46 -3.67 7.42 8.45
N ASP A 47 -2.41 7.62 8.90
CA ASP A 47 -2.04 7.91 10.28
C ASP A 47 -2.00 9.42 10.59
N SER A 48 -2.55 10.23 9.71
CA SER A 48 -2.58 11.70 9.80
C SER A 48 -1.21 12.39 9.72
N VAL A 49 -0.17 11.71 9.26
CA VAL A 49 1.17 12.28 9.03
C VAL A 49 1.21 12.98 7.67
N PRO A 50 1.60 14.27 7.60
CA PRO A 50 1.70 14.97 6.32
C PRO A 50 2.72 14.30 5.37
N PHE A 51 2.36 14.12 4.09
CA PHE A 51 3.27 13.54 3.10
C PHE A 51 4.56 14.34 2.92
N GLU A 52 4.49 15.65 3.08
CA GLU A 52 5.68 16.50 3.08
C GLU A 52 6.62 16.15 4.23
N ARG A 53 6.08 15.84 5.42
CA ARG A 53 6.89 15.39 6.55
C ARG A 53 7.49 14.01 6.31
N ILE A 54 6.71 13.08 5.77
CA ILE A 54 7.21 11.76 5.36
C ILE A 54 8.39 11.92 4.40
N ARG A 55 8.26 12.78 3.40
CA ARG A 55 9.33 13.08 2.44
C ARG A 55 10.61 13.60 3.13
N GLN A 56 10.46 14.56 4.05
CA GLN A 56 11.58 15.11 4.80
C GLN A 56 12.30 14.06 5.66
N GLU A 57 11.56 13.18 6.33
CA GLU A 57 12.15 12.11 7.14
C GLU A 57 12.82 11.04 6.30
N ILE A 58 12.30 10.74 5.11
CA ILE A 58 12.95 9.85 4.14
C ILE A 58 14.31 10.43 3.72
N ILE A 59 14.36 11.73 3.38
CA ILE A 59 15.61 12.41 3.02
C ILE A 59 16.61 12.36 4.20
N ARG A 60 16.16 12.69 5.41
CA ARG A 60 17.00 12.62 6.61
C ARG A 60 17.54 11.22 6.88
N GLN A 61 16.69 10.18 6.72
CA GLN A 61 17.10 8.78 6.89
C GLN A 61 18.17 8.38 5.88
N HIS A 62 17.98 8.75 4.63
CA HIS A 62 18.95 8.51 3.56
C HIS A 62 20.28 9.24 3.82
N GLU A 63 20.23 10.52 4.19
CA GLU A 63 21.43 11.33 4.49
C GLU A 63 22.24 10.79 5.67
N ARG A 64 21.60 10.10 6.62
CA ARG A 64 22.27 9.37 7.70
C ARG A 64 22.90 8.04 7.25
N GLY A 65 22.69 7.62 6.01
CA GLY A 65 23.11 6.31 5.50
C GLY A 65 22.18 5.16 5.87
N GLY A 66 20.98 5.46 6.38
CA GLY A 66 19.99 4.45 6.72
C GLY A 66 19.16 3.99 5.51
N ILE A 67 18.49 2.86 5.67
CA ILE A 67 17.61 2.25 4.67
C ILE A 67 16.19 2.76 4.87
N VAL A 68 15.50 3.04 3.76
CA VAL A 68 14.08 3.43 3.74
C VAL A 68 13.25 2.29 3.18
N THR A 69 12.15 1.95 3.86
CA THR A 69 11.11 1.06 3.33
C THR A 69 9.77 1.78 3.32
N ILE A 70 8.99 1.58 2.26
CA ILE A 70 7.69 2.23 2.07
C ILE A 70 6.64 1.16 1.80
N SER A 71 5.58 1.14 2.61
CA SER A 71 4.36 0.39 2.36
C SER A 71 3.26 1.28 1.76
N TRP A 72 2.21 0.66 1.29
CA TRP A 72 1.04 1.35 0.77
C TRP A 72 -0.23 0.61 1.17
N HIS A 73 -1.10 1.28 1.92
CA HIS A 73 -2.44 0.82 2.30
C HIS A 73 -3.51 1.59 1.51
N PRO A 74 -3.68 1.31 0.21
CA PRO A 74 -4.65 2.06 -0.59
C PRO A 74 -6.09 1.76 -0.15
N ARG A 75 -6.95 2.77 -0.26
CA ARG A 75 -8.40 2.58 -0.12
C ARG A 75 -8.91 1.53 -1.09
N ASN A 76 -10.10 0.98 -0.82
CA ASN A 76 -10.74 0.06 -1.75
C ASN A 76 -11.22 0.83 -3.00
N PRO A 77 -10.68 0.59 -4.19
CA PRO A 77 -11.01 1.36 -5.39
C PRO A 77 -12.41 1.06 -5.93
N LEU A 78 -12.98 -0.10 -5.59
CA LEU A 78 -14.32 -0.48 -6.02
C LEU A 78 -15.40 0.16 -5.14
N LEU A 79 -15.17 0.21 -3.84
CA LEU A 79 -16.16 0.59 -2.82
C LEU A 79 -15.92 1.99 -2.24
N GLY A 80 -14.70 2.54 -2.37
CA GLY A 80 -14.32 3.82 -1.79
C GLY A 80 -14.06 3.78 -0.28
N SER A 81 -14.07 2.59 0.32
CA SER A 81 -13.79 2.34 1.73
C SER A 81 -12.28 2.28 2.04
N THR A 82 -11.90 1.79 3.20
CA THR A 82 -10.49 1.65 3.61
C THR A 82 -9.82 0.42 2.96
N ALA A 83 -8.56 0.16 3.31
CA ALA A 83 -7.86 -1.07 2.93
C ALA A 83 -8.51 -2.33 3.53
N TRP A 84 -9.09 -2.21 4.73
CA TRP A 84 -9.76 -3.31 5.45
C TRP A 84 -11.14 -3.62 4.88
N ILE A 85 -11.39 -4.89 4.59
CA ILE A 85 -12.59 -5.33 3.85
C ILE A 85 -13.71 -5.90 4.73
N ALA A 86 -13.50 -6.13 6.01
CA ALA A 86 -14.45 -6.82 6.88
C ALA A 86 -15.83 -6.15 6.92
N SER A 87 -15.86 -4.82 7.09
CA SER A 87 -17.11 -4.03 7.12
C SER A 87 -17.83 -4.06 5.78
N ASP A 88 -17.09 -3.99 4.67
CA ASP A 88 -17.64 -4.04 3.31
C ASP A 88 -18.28 -5.41 3.03
N THR A 89 -17.60 -6.49 3.43
CA THR A 89 -18.12 -7.85 3.28
C THR A 89 -19.38 -8.05 4.10
N THR A 90 -19.42 -7.53 5.33
CA THR A 90 -20.60 -7.59 6.19
C THR A 90 -21.77 -6.84 5.56
N ALA A 91 -21.57 -5.62 5.10
CA ALA A 91 -22.59 -4.80 4.46
C ALA A 91 -23.11 -5.46 3.17
N TYR A 92 -22.24 -6.01 2.34
CA TYR A 92 -22.59 -6.74 1.14
C TYR A 92 -23.48 -7.95 1.45
N ASN A 93 -23.08 -8.80 2.40
CA ASN A 93 -23.86 -9.99 2.78
C ASN A 93 -25.24 -9.62 3.32
N GLN A 94 -25.34 -8.58 4.15
CA GLN A 94 -26.63 -8.08 4.65
C GLN A 94 -27.53 -7.60 3.50
N ALA A 95 -26.98 -6.91 2.51
CA ALA A 95 -27.76 -6.46 1.35
C ALA A 95 -28.21 -7.64 0.48
N VAL A 96 -27.36 -8.63 0.26
CA VAL A 96 -27.72 -9.88 -0.47
C VAL A 96 -28.85 -10.61 0.23
N ASP A 97 -28.77 -10.78 1.56
CA ASP A 97 -29.80 -11.46 2.35
C ASP A 97 -31.14 -10.72 2.30
N ALA A 98 -31.11 -9.39 2.42
CA ALA A 98 -32.34 -8.57 2.37
C ALA A 98 -33.01 -8.65 0.99
N LEU A 99 -32.24 -8.51 -0.10
CA LEU A 99 -32.76 -8.60 -1.48
C LEU A 99 -33.19 -10.02 -1.83
N GLY A 100 -32.48 -11.04 -1.32
CA GLY A 100 -32.88 -12.44 -1.51
C GLY A 100 -34.26 -12.77 -0.89
N LYS A 101 -34.51 -12.26 0.32
CA LYS A 101 -35.86 -12.37 0.95
C LYS A 101 -36.93 -11.71 0.12
N LEU A 102 -36.61 -10.67 -0.63
CA LEU A 102 -37.52 -9.98 -1.55
C LEU A 102 -37.52 -10.58 -2.96
N ARG A 103 -36.75 -11.64 -3.22
CA ARG A 103 -36.55 -12.27 -4.54
C ARG A 103 -36.06 -11.30 -5.63
N GLN A 104 -35.28 -10.32 -5.27
CA GLN A 104 -34.75 -9.28 -6.17
C GLN A 104 -33.36 -9.66 -6.72
N ASN A 105 -33.25 -10.80 -7.41
CA ASN A 105 -32.01 -11.36 -7.89
C ASN A 105 -31.25 -10.43 -8.86
N GLU A 106 -31.97 -9.67 -9.69
CA GLU A 106 -31.34 -8.70 -10.59
C GLU A 106 -30.59 -7.59 -9.81
N MET A 107 -31.20 -7.08 -8.74
CA MET A 107 -30.55 -6.09 -7.88
C MET A 107 -29.34 -6.66 -7.16
N ILE A 108 -29.38 -7.93 -6.74
CA ILE A 108 -28.22 -8.62 -6.13
C ILE A 108 -27.04 -8.65 -7.12
N SER A 109 -27.30 -8.95 -8.39
CA SER A 109 -26.25 -9.03 -9.42
C SER A 109 -25.57 -7.67 -9.70
N GLN A 110 -26.22 -6.56 -9.35
CA GLN A 110 -25.70 -5.21 -9.52
C GLN A 110 -24.94 -4.70 -8.30
N LEU A 111 -25.02 -5.38 -7.14
CA LEU A 111 -24.26 -4.99 -5.95
C LEU A 111 -22.75 -5.09 -6.21
N PRO A 112 -21.97 -4.08 -5.77
CA PRO A 112 -20.53 -4.16 -5.86
C PRO A 112 -19.99 -5.20 -4.86
N ASN A 113 -19.63 -6.37 -5.36
CA ASN A 113 -19.06 -7.45 -4.54
C ASN A 113 -17.63 -7.09 -4.11
N PRO A 114 -17.32 -7.03 -2.80
CA PRO A 114 -15.99 -6.75 -2.28
C PRO A 114 -14.88 -7.65 -2.86
N LYS A 115 -15.20 -8.92 -3.11
CA LYS A 115 -14.25 -9.89 -3.72
C LYS A 115 -13.92 -9.61 -5.19
N HIS A 116 -14.56 -8.63 -5.81
CA HIS A 116 -14.28 -8.21 -7.19
C HIS A 116 -13.39 -6.96 -7.24
N THR A 117 -12.85 -6.52 -6.10
CA THR A 117 -12.04 -5.30 -6.06
C THR A 117 -10.82 -5.41 -6.96
N VAL A 118 -10.00 -6.45 -6.82
CA VAL A 118 -8.78 -6.62 -7.64
C VAL A 118 -9.13 -6.68 -9.12
N ARG A 119 -10.01 -7.56 -9.56
CA ARG A 119 -10.40 -7.64 -10.99
C ARG A 119 -10.97 -6.34 -11.55
N SER A 120 -11.57 -5.50 -10.70
CA SER A 120 -12.13 -4.23 -11.14
C SER A 120 -11.09 -3.20 -11.56
N ILE A 121 -9.86 -3.32 -11.07
CA ILE A 121 -8.74 -2.39 -11.33
C ILE A 121 -7.71 -2.93 -12.34
N LEU A 122 -7.75 -4.22 -12.65
CA LEU A 122 -6.91 -4.80 -13.69
C LEU A 122 -7.32 -4.29 -15.09
N PRO A 123 -6.47 -4.44 -16.11
CA PRO A 123 -6.79 -4.06 -17.49
C PRO A 123 -8.15 -4.63 -17.95
N GLY A 124 -9.02 -3.75 -18.45
CA GLY A 124 -10.40 -4.09 -18.80
C GLY A 124 -11.41 -4.00 -17.64
N GLY A 125 -10.97 -3.81 -16.41
CA GLY A 125 -11.84 -3.61 -15.25
C GLY A 125 -12.44 -2.20 -15.21
N LYS A 126 -13.64 -2.07 -14.64
CA LYS A 126 -14.40 -0.80 -14.59
C LYS A 126 -13.73 0.33 -13.77
N LYS A 127 -12.74 0.00 -12.95
CA LYS A 127 -11.98 0.93 -12.10
C LYS A 127 -10.52 1.05 -12.54
N HIS A 128 -10.16 0.50 -13.68
CA HIS A 128 -8.79 0.50 -14.19
C HIS A 128 -8.21 1.91 -14.33
N GLU A 129 -8.95 2.84 -14.93
CA GLU A 129 -8.52 4.23 -15.09
C GLU A 129 -8.31 4.94 -13.75
N LEU A 130 -9.18 4.68 -12.76
CA LEU A 130 -8.99 5.20 -11.41
C LEU A 130 -7.69 4.68 -10.80
N TYR A 131 -7.42 3.38 -10.99
CA TYR A 131 -6.21 2.76 -10.46
C TYR A 131 -4.93 3.33 -11.13
N ASN A 132 -4.97 3.60 -12.41
CA ASN A 132 -3.86 4.26 -13.12
C ASN A 132 -3.54 5.64 -12.52
N ILE A 133 -4.58 6.41 -12.18
CA ILE A 133 -4.41 7.69 -11.48
C ILE A 133 -3.74 7.49 -10.12
N TRP A 134 -4.12 6.45 -9.38
CA TRP A 134 -3.55 6.14 -8.07
C TRP A 134 -2.09 5.73 -8.17
N VAL A 135 -1.76 4.82 -9.08
CA VAL A 135 -0.38 4.39 -9.35
C VAL A 135 0.48 5.59 -9.76
N LYS A 136 -0.07 6.48 -10.60
CA LYS A 136 0.64 7.71 -10.97
C LYS A 136 0.95 8.59 -9.76
N ARG A 137 0.03 8.79 -8.83
CA ARG A 137 0.25 9.59 -7.62
C ARG A 137 1.34 9.00 -6.72
N VAL A 138 1.34 7.67 -6.55
CA VAL A 138 2.43 6.97 -5.87
C VAL A 138 3.75 7.22 -6.59
N SER A 139 3.79 7.04 -7.90
CA SER A 139 4.99 7.27 -8.72
C SER A 139 5.50 8.71 -8.62
N ASP A 140 4.61 9.69 -8.69
CA ASP A 140 4.98 11.11 -8.55
C ASP A 140 5.63 11.39 -7.19
N PHE A 141 5.11 10.77 -6.12
CA PHE A 141 5.73 10.88 -4.80
C PHE A 141 7.12 10.23 -4.77
N LEU A 142 7.25 9.00 -5.28
CA LEU A 142 8.53 8.29 -5.34
C LEU A 142 9.57 9.09 -6.13
N VAL A 143 9.22 9.67 -7.28
CA VAL A 143 10.09 10.54 -8.11
C VAL A 143 10.52 11.80 -7.34
N SER A 144 9.69 12.31 -6.45
CA SER A 144 10.01 13.49 -5.63
C SER A 144 11.05 13.24 -4.54
N LEU A 145 11.39 11.99 -4.24
CA LEU A 145 12.33 11.62 -3.19
C LEU A 145 13.76 11.78 -3.68
N LYS A 146 14.31 12.96 -3.46
CA LYS A 146 15.67 13.31 -3.85
C LYS A 146 16.49 13.74 -2.64
N ASP A 147 17.77 13.36 -2.63
CA ASP A 147 18.73 13.80 -1.63
C ASP A 147 19.03 15.31 -1.78
N ASN A 148 19.81 15.87 -0.86
CA ASN A 148 20.20 17.28 -0.89
C ASN A 148 21.10 17.66 -2.09
N LYS A 149 21.58 16.68 -2.87
CA LYS A 149 22.34 16.87 -4.11
C LYS A 149 21.47 16.71 -5.36
N GLY A 150 20.20 16.40 -5.19
CA GLY A 150 19.24 16.17 -6.27
C GLY A 150 19.26 14.75 -6.85
N ASN A 151 20.00 13.81 -6.25
CA ASN A 151 20.00 12.41 -6.69
C ASN A 151 18.74 11.70 -6.19
N GLN A 152 18.23 10.76 -6.99
CA GLN A 152 17.10 9.93 -6.61
C GLN A 152 17.49 9.02 -5.43
N ILE A 153 16.65 8.95 -4.41
CA ILE A 153 16.85 8.11 -3.23
C ILE A 153 16.42 6.68 -3.56
N PRO A 154 17.31 5.67 -3.41
CA PRO A 154 16.92 4.27 -3.51
C PRO A 154 16.16 3.85 -2.26
N LEU A 155 15.15 2.98 -2.42
CA LEU A 155 14.33 2.50 -1.32
C LEU A 155 13.77 1.10 -1.57
N ILE A 156 13.27 0.49 -0.50
CA ILE A 156 12.50 -0.76 -0.55
C ILE A 156 11.02 -0.38 -0.64
N PHE A 157 10.36 -0.76 -1.73
CA PHE A 157 8.92 -0.58 -1.89
C PHE A 157 8.18 -1.89 -1.60
N ARG A 158 7.26 -1.87 -0.65
CA ARG A 158 6.57 -3.02 -0.06
C ARG A 158 5.05 -2.88 -0.17
N PRO A 159 4.49 -2.85 -1.39
CA PRO A 159 3.05 -2.85 -1.58
C PRO A 159 2.47 -4.25 -1.32
N TRP A 160 1.15 -4.34 -1.20
CA TRP A 160 0.40 -5.59 -1.12
C TRP A 160 0.90 -6.57 -0.06
N HIS A 161 1.44 -6.03 1.05
CA HIS A 161 1.93 -6.81 2.18
C HIS A 161 0.78 -7.57 2.86
N GLU A 162 1.15 -8.58 3.65
CA GLU A 162 0.20 -9.42 4.38
C GLU A 162 -0.89 -10.04 3.49
N ASN A 163 -0.53 -10.32 2.22
CA ASN A 163 -1.46 -10.78 1.20
C ASN A 163 -2.04 -12.18 1.45
N ASN A 164 -1.44 -12.94 2.34
CA ASN A 164 -1.90 -14.24 2.81
C ASN A 164 -2.94 -14.15 3.94
N GLY A 165 -3.23 -12.93 4.46
CA GLY A 165 -4.35 -12.68 5.35
C GLY A 165 -5.62 -12.30 4.60
N SER A 166 -6.77 -12.31 5.29
CA SER A 166 -8.09 -12.01 4.71
C SER A 166 -8.60 -10.60 5.02
N TRP A 167 -7.83 -9.79 5.75
CA TRP A 167 -8.28 -8.48 6.24
C TRP A 167 -8.21 -7.35 5.22
N PHE A 168 -7.29 -7.42 4.25
CA PHE A 168 -7.19 -6.42 3.18
C PHE A 168 -7.93 -6.86 1.91
N TRP A 169 -8.38 -5.88 1.09
CA TRP A 169 -9.09 -6.19 -0.15
C TRP A 169 -8.23 -6.92 -1.19
N TRP A 170 -6.90 -6.89 -1.07
CA TRP A 170 -5.95 -7.68 -1.88
C TRP A 170 -5.57 -9.02 -1.22
N GLY A 171 -6.16 -9.33 -0.07
CA GLY A 171 -5.83 -10.52 0.71
C GLY A 171 -6.35 -11.83 0.09
N GLN A 172 -5.89 -12.94 0.64
CA GLN A 172 -6.10 -14.29 0.09
C GLN A 172 -7.56 -14.64 -0.16
N ASP A 173 -8.48 -14.32 0.73
CA ASP A 173 -9.90 -14.67 0.56
C ASP A 173 -10.68 -13.67 -0.29
N ASN A 174 -10.05 -12.59 -0.74
CA ASN A 174 -10.69 -11.44 -1.38
C ASN A 174 -10.36 -11.29 -2.87
N CYS A 175 -9.38 -12.04 -3.36
CA CYS A 175 -9.05 -12.19 -4.78
C CYS A 175 -8.36 -13.54 -5.01
N SER A 176 -8.38 -14.04 -6.25
CA SER A 176 -7.63 -15.25 -6.59
C SER A 176 -6.11 -14.99 -6.63
N ASP A 177 -5.31 -16.06 -6.62
CA ASP A 177 -3.86 -15.94 -6.70
C ASP A 177 -3.42 -15.36 -8.04
N GLU A 178 -4.10 -15.71 -9.14
CA GLU A 178 -3.87 -15.13 -10.47
C GLU A 178 -4.20 -13.66 -10.52
N GLU A 179 -5.30 -13.23 -9.86
CA GLU A 179 -5.66 -11.82 -9.72
C GLU A 179 -4.61 -11.06 -8.90
N PHE A 180 -4.09 -11.66 -7.84
CA PHE A 180 -3.02 -11.07 -7.04
C PHE A 180 -1.72 -10.93 -7.83
N HIS A 181 -1.30 -11.97 -8.56
CA HIS A 181 -0.12 -11.90 -9.43
C HIS A 181 -0.28 -10.83 -10.51
N ALA A 182 -1.47 -10.75 -11.12
CA ALA A 182 -1.75 -9.70 -12.10
C ALA A 182 -1.70 -8.30 -11.50
N LEU A 183 -2.22 -8.11 -10.29
CA LEU A 183 -2.15 -6.85 -9.54
C LEU A 183 -0.70 -6.46 -9.24
N TRP A 184 0.10 -7.40 -8.74
CA TRP A 184 1.52 -7.19 -8.46
C TRP A 184 2.27 -6.77 -9.71
N ASN A 185 2.19 -7.59 -10.76
CA ASN A 185 2.90 -7.38 -12.01
C ASN A 185 2.52 -6.04 -12.65
N TYR A 186 1.22 -5.76 -12.74
CA TYR A 186 0.74 -4.51 -13.32
C TYR A 186 1.25 -3.29 -12.54
N THR A 187 1.16 -3.33 -11.22
CA THR A 187 1.64 -2.23 -10.35
C THR A 187 3.14 -2.01 -10.54
N GLN A 188 3.91 -3.09 -10.53
CA GLN A 188 5.36 -3.05 -10.68
C GLN A 188 5.78 -2.53 -12.06
N ASP A 189 5.18 -3.05 -13.12
CA ASP A 189 5.49 -2.63 -14.49
C ASP A 189 5.19 -1.13 -14.68
N CYS A 190 4.06 -0.64 -14.18
CA CYS A 190 3.69 0.77 -14.27
C CYS A 190 4.66 1.68 -13.52
N ILE A 191 5.02 1.34 -12.28
CA ILE A 191 5.94 2.15 -11.47
C ILE A 191 7.36 2.07 -12.01
N ASN A 192 7.84 0.88 -12.34
CA ASN A 192 9.19 0.67 -12.87
C ASN A 192 9.45 1.43 -14.18
N ALA A 193 8.42 1.60 -15.02
CA ALA A 193 8.53 2.30 -16.29
C ALA A 193 8.61 3.84 -16.18
N VAL A 194 8.40 4.40 -14.99
CA VAL A 194 8.38 5.88 -14.81
C VAL A 194 9.78 6.45 -15.02
N PRO A 195 9.96 7.41 -15.96
CA PRO A 195 11.27 7.93 -16.30
C PRO A 195 11.84 8.85 -15.20
N ILE A 196 13.14 8.72 -14.93
CA ILE A 196 13.93 9.60 -14.06
C ILE A 196 15.23 9.95 -14.79
N ALA A 197 15.35 11.19 -15.30
CA ALA A 197 16.52 11.65 -16.05
C ALA A 197 16.89 10.67 -17.20
N SER A 198 18.02 9.97 -17.10
CA SER A 198 18.50 8.97 -18.09
C SER A 198 18.14 7.52 -17.72
N SER A 199 17.28 7.31 -16.73
CA SER A 199 16.94 6.01 -16.15
C SER A 199 15.43 5.92 -15.89
N THR A 200 15.00 4.93 -15.10
CA THR A 200 13.63 4.78 -14.64
C THR A 200 13.60 4.49 -13.14
N LEU A 201 12.41 4.57 -12.52
CA LEU A 201 12.23 4.20 -11.11
C LEU A 201 12.71 2.78 -10.78
N LYS A 202 12.70 1.87 -11.76
CA LYS A 202 13.21 0.51 -11.61
C LYS A 202 14.60 0.45 -10.97
N ASP A 203 15.49 1.38 -11.35
CA ASP A 203 16.89 1.35 -10.88
C ASP A 203 17.04 1.85 -9.43
N TYR A 204 15.97 2.36 -8.83
CA TYR A 204 15.96 2.92 -7.48
C TYR A 204 15.04 2.18 -6.52
N LEU A 205 14.34 1.14 -7.00
CA LEU A 205 13.38 0.39 -6.17
C LEU A 205 13.81 -1.07 -6.01
N VAL A 206 13.85 -1.50 -4.76
CA VAL A 206 13.84 -2.92 -4.40
C VAL A 206 12.42 -3.28 -4.02
N TRP A 207 11.79 -4.18 -4.76
CA TRP A 207 10.44 -4.67 -4.47
C TRP A 207 10.48 -5.73 -3.37
N SER A 208 9.62 -5.59 -2.37
CA SER A 208 9.57 -6.51 -1.24
C SER A 208 8.23 -7.24 -1.18
N TYR A 209 8.26 -8.55 -1.45
CA TYR A 209 7.14 -9.45 -1.14
C TYR A 209 7.13 -9.73 0.36
N SER A 210 6.02 -9.47 1.04
CA SER A 210 5.96 -9.45 2.50
C SER A 210 4.66 -10.07 3.03
N PRO A 211 4.54 -11.40 3.01
CA PRO A 211 3.42 -12.10 3.62
C PRO A 211 3.43 -11.93 5.15
N ASN A 212 2.29 -12.11 5.81
CA ASN A 212 2.18 -12.15 7.25
C ASN A 212 2.74 -13.47 7.78
N LEU A 213 3.52 -13.40 8.86
CA LEU A 213 4.15 -14.58 9.50
C LEU A 213 3.26 -15.24 10.57
N SER A 214 2.01 -14.83 10.72
CA SER A 214 1.11 -15.45 11.69
C SER A 214 0.67 -16.85 11.25
N GLY A 215 0.79 -17.82 12.15
CA GLY A 215 0.33 -19.18 11.92
C GLY A 215 1.41 -20.19 11.49
N ALA A 216 1.00 -21.43 11.33
CA ALA A 216 1.87 -22.54 10.95
C ALA A 216 1.90 -22.74 9.42
N TRP A 217 2.23 -21.69 8.69
CA TRP A 217 2.33 -21.74 7.23
C TRP A 217 3.62 -22.45 6.81
N THR A 218 3.50 -23.32 5.81
CA THR A 218 4.64 -23.93 5.14
C THR A 218 5.25 -22.94 4.13
N GLU A 219 6.50 -23.17 3.74
CA GLU A 219 7.14 -22.38 2.69
C GLU A 219 6.31 -22.39 1.39
N ALA A 220 5.75 -23.52 1.01
CA ALA A 220 4.91 -23.65 -0.18
C ALA A 220 3.65 -22.75 -0.10
N GLU A 221 3.01 -22.66 1.07
CA GLU A 221 1.86 -21.78 1.27
C GLU A 221 2.23 -20.31 1.21
N TRP A 222 3.40 -19.91 1.72
CA TRP A 222 3.87 -18.53 1.58
C TRP A 222 4.20 -18.14 0.14
N LEU A 223 4.66 -19.12 -0.66
CA LEU A 223 5.08 -18.89 -2.04
C LEU A 223 3.92 -18.93 -3.05
N VAL A 224 2.72 -19.35 -2.66
CA VAL A 224 1.57 -19.41 -3.58
C VAL A 224 1.33 -18.08 -4.31
N ARG A 225 1.50 -16.96 -3.61
CA ARG A 225 1.33 -15.61 -4.15
C ARG A 225 2.64 -14.89 -4.47
N TYR A 226 3.76 -15.59 -4.36
CA TYR A 226 5.05 -15.01 -4.69
C TYR A 226 5.12 -14.69 -6.19
N PRO A 227 5.44 -13.45 -6.57
CA PRO A 227 5.36 -13.00 -7.97
C PRO A 227 6.48 -13.57 -8.86
N GLY A 228 7.50 -14.19 -8.27
CA GLY A 228 8.66 -14.75 -8.97
C GLY A 228 9.93 -13.93 -8.77
N ASP A 229 11.10 -14.56 -9.03
CA ASP A 229 12.42 -13.96 -8.80
C ASP A 229 12.78 -12.85 -9.79
N ASP A 230 12.08 -12.79 -10.90
CA ASP A 230 12.29 -11.77 -11.95
C ASP A 230 11.44 -10.52 -11.73
N ARG A 231 10.77 -10.42 -10.57
CA ARG A 231 9.82 -9.36 -10.24
C ARG A 231 10.20 -8.55 -9.01
#